data_ca59abb244590d8c464af4adc75b1b69
#
_entry.id   ca59abb244590d8c464af4adc75b1b69
#
_cell.length_a   1.000
_cell.length_b   1.000
_cell.length_c   1.000
_cell.angle_alpha   90.00
_cell.angle_beta   90.00
_cell.angle_gamma   90.00
#
_symmetry.space_group_name_H-M   'P 1'
#
loop_
_entity.id
_entity.type
_entity.pdbx_description
1 polymer ?
#
loop_
_entity_poly.entity_id
_entity_poly.type
_entity_poly.pdbx_seq_one_letter_code
_entity_poly.pdbx_strand_id
1 'polypeptide(L)'
;LLEAQRIAERTNFDIEMLKETGFCSGIENYSRHLAGLQPGQPPHTLMDYFPDDSLIIIDESHKTIPQIRGMYFGDQSRKNTLVDYGFRLPSAKDNRPLNFEEFESKINQMLFVSATPGDYEAEHELLRAEQIIRPTGLLDPEVSVRPVEGQIDDLIGEIRKEVEGKHKVLITTLTKRMAE
;
A
#
# COMPACT_ATOMS: atom_id res chain seq x y z
N LEU A 1 -6.95 19.07 28.35
CA LEU A 1 -8.04 18.49 29.18
C LEU A 1 -8.95 17.59 28.38
N LEU A 2 -9.44 18.04 27.21
CA LEU A 2 -10.37 17.27 26.37
C LEU A 2 -9.70 16.02 25.77
N GLU A 3 -8.45 16.14 25.32
CA GLU A 3 -7.64 15.04 24.78
C GLU A 3 -7.37 13.96 25.84
N ALA A 4 -7.07 14.40 27.07
CA ALA A 4 -6.83 13.48 28.19
C ALA A 4 -8.11 12.71 28.58
N GLN A 5 -9.26 13.37 28.59
CA GLN A 5 -10.54 12.73 28.84
C GLN A 5 -10.87 11.73 27.73
N ARG A 6 -10.75 12.13 26.48
CA ARG A 6 -11.04 11.30 25.32
C ARG A 6 -10.21 10.01 25.30
N ILE A 7 -8.89 10.12 25.55
CA ILE A 7 -8.03 8.94 25.57
C ILE A 7 -8.32 8.03 26.75
N ALA A 8 -8.67 8.59 27.93
CA ALA A 8 -9.03 7.81 29.10
C ALA A 8 -10.33 7.02 28.87
N GLU A 9 -11.37 7.66 28.37
CA GLU A 9 -12.67 7.01 28.06
C GLU A 9 -12.48 5.89 27.04
N ARG A 10 -11.76 6.15 25.95
CA ARG A 10 -11.50 5.15 24.91
C ARG A 10 -10.70 3.98 25.45
N THR A 11 -9.62 4.22 26.17
CA THR A 11 -8.75 3.17 26.68
C THR A 11 -9.47 2.29 27.71
N ASN A 12 -10.24 2.89 28.61
CA ASN A 12 -11.03 2.14 29.59
C ASN A 12 -12.08 1.27 28.92
N PHE A 13 -12.79 1.78 27.91
CA PHE A 13 -13.75 1.00 27.13
C PHE A 13 -13.06 -0.20 26.43
N ASP A 14 -11.91 0.02 25.80
CA ASP A 14 -11.17 -1.04 25.13
C ASP A 14 -10.66 -2.11 26.13
N ILE A 15 -10.26 -1.70 27.35
CA ILE A 15 -9.86 -2.62 28.43
C ILE A 15 -11.04 -3.48 28.90
N GLU A 16 -12.22 -2.88 29.07
CA GLU A 16 -13.44 -3.63 29.46
C GLU A 16 -13.80 -4.65 28.37
N MET A 17 -13.80 -4.24 27.10
CA MET A 17 -14.06 -5.15 25.99
C MET A 17 -13.06 -6.31 25.94
N LEU A 18 -11.77 -6.04 26.15
CA LEU A 18 -10.74 -7.07 26.20
C LEU A 18 -10.96 -8.06 27.36
N LYS A 19 -11.40 -7.58 28.55
CA LYS A 19 -11.69 -8.44 29.71
C LYS A 19 -12.92 -9.32 29.49
N GLU A 20 -13.96 -8.79 28.88
CA GLU A 20 -15.23 -9.50 28.71
C GLU A 20 -15.25 -10.43 27.49
N THR A 21 -14.69 -10.00 26.37
CA THR A 21 -14.80 -10.70 25.09
C THR A 21 -13.48 -11.22 24.55
N GLY A 22 -12.35 -10.82 25.14
CA GLY A 22 -11.01 -11.12 24.60
C GLY A 22 -10.63 -10.30 23.36
N PHE A 23 -11.44 -9.32 22.95
CA PHE A 23 -11.25 -8.53 21.74
C PHE A 23 -11.70 -7.07 21.94
N CYS A 24 -11.03 -6.16 21.26
CA CYS A 24 -11.52 -4.78 21.07
C CYS A 24 -11.22 -4.29 19.66
N SER A 25 -12.03 -3.36 19.16
CA SER A 25 -11.80 -2.73 17.86
C SER A 25 -10.54 -1.86 17.91
N GLY A 26 -9.59 -2.14 17.02
CA GLY A 26 -8.32 -1.45 16.99
C GLY A 26 -7.28 -2.02 17.98
N ILE A 27 -7.40 -3.31 18.32
CA ILE A 27 -6.46 -4.02 19.21
C ILE A 27 -5.00 -3.88 18.76
N GLU A 28 -4.77 -3.72 17.47
CA GLU A 28 -3.45 -3.50 16.89
C GLU A 28 -2.75 -2.24 17.41
N ASN A 29 -3.50 -1.24 17.91
CA ASN A 29 -2.94 -0.05 18.52
C ASN A 29 -2.27 -0.32 19.88
N TYR A 30 -2.54 -1.47 20.46
CA TYR A 30 -1.94 -1.97 21.71
C TYR A 30 -0.86 -3.04 21.46
N SER A 31 -0.54 -3.36 20.20
CA SER A 31 0.35 -4.46 19.80
C SER A 31 1.72 -4.39 20.48
N ARG A 32 2.31 -3.19 20.64
CA ARG A 32 3.56 -3.01 21.35
C ARG A 32 3.51 -3.57 22.78
N HIS A 33 2.45 -3.27 23.52
CA HIS A 33 2.28 -3.75 24.89
C HIS A 33 2.00 -5.25 24.95
N LEU A 34 1.16 -5.74 24.04
CA LEU A 34 0.81 -7.17 23.97
C LEU A 34 2.01 -8.03 23.56
N ALA A 35 2.87 -7.52 22.67
CA ALA A 35 4.08 -8.21 22.23
C ALA A 35 5.31 -7.98 23.14
N GLY A 36 5.21 -7.16 24.17
CA GLY A 36 6.32 -6.85 25.07
C GLY A 36 7.46 -6.04 24.45
N LEU A 37 7.18 -5.31 23.35
CA LEU A 37 8.18 -4.53 22.63
C LEU A 37 8.47 -3.19 23.32
N GLN A 38 9.69 -2.72 23.16
CA GLN A 38 10.09 -1.40 23.62
C GLN A 38 9.55 -0.28 22.70
N PRO A 39 9.42 0.97 23.20
CA PRO A 39 9.06 2.11 22.34
C PRO A 39 10.00 2.25 21.16
N GLY A 40 9.44 2.44 19.95
CA GLY A 40 10.18 2.62 18.71
C GLY A 40 10.64 1.33 18.02
N GLN A 41 10.56 0.18 18.68
CA GLN A 41 10.87 -1.08 18.03
C GLN A 41 9.87 -1.37 16.89
N PRO A 42 10.35 -1.92 15.75
CA PRO A 42 9.47 -2.32 14.67
C PRO A 42 8.53 -3.46 15.12
N PRO A 43 7.29 -3.49 14.63
CA PRO A 43 6.38 -4.58 14.91
C PRO A 43 6.85 -5.84 14.19
N HIS A 44 6.41 -7.00 14.68
CA HIS A 44 6.55 -8.24 13.94
C HIS A 44 5.74 -8.18 12.65
N THR A 45 6.33 -8.63 11.56
CA THR A 45 5.75 -8.66 10.23
C THR A 45 5.75 -10.07 9.67
N LEU A 46 5.05 -10.30 8.56
CA LEU A 46 5.07 -11.59 7.88
C LEU A 46 6.50 -12.02 7.49
N MET A 47 7.39 -11.06 7.22
CA MET A 47 8.78 -11.33 6.85
C MET A 47 9.56 -12.02 7.98
N ASP A 48 9.18 -11.82 9.24
CA ASP A 48 9.83 -12.44 10.40
C ASP A 48 9.56 -13.96 10.51
N TYR A 49 8.62 -14.48 9.72
CA TYR A 49 8.29 -15.90 9.68
C TYR A 49 8.93 -16.66 8.51
N PHE A 50 9.60 -15.95 7.61
CA PHE A 50 10.33 -16.59 6.51
C PHE A 50 11.74 -16.99 6.96
N PRO A 51 12.31 -18.08 6.40
CA PRO A 51 13.73 -18.40 6.58
C PRO A 51 14.64 -17.26 6.11
N ASP A 52 15.80 -17.14 6.73
CA ASP A 52 16.76 -16.09 6.43
C ASP A 52 17.31 -16.14 4.99
N ASP A 53 17.26 -17.31 4.35
CA ASP A 53 17.69 -17.55 2.97
C ASP A 53 16.54 -17.42 1.95
N SER A 54 15.39 -16.89 2.34
CA SER A 54 14.24 -16.69 1.47
C SER A 54 14.56 -15.77 0.30
N LEU A 55 14.04 -16.12 -0.88
CA LEU A 55 14.04 -15.24 -2.05
C LEU A 55 12.76 -14.39 -2.04
N ILE A 56 12.93 -13.09 -2.03
CA ILE A 56 11.82 -12.12 -2.16
C ILE A 56 11.67 -11.73 -3.63
N ILE A 57 10.49 -11.95 -4.17
CA ILE A 57 10.15 -11.56 -5.56
C ILE A 57 9.22 -10.36 -5.50
N ILE A 58 9.64 -9.25 -6.10
CA ILE A 58 8.86 -8.00 -6.13
C ILE A 58 8.35 -7.77 -7.55
N ASP A 59 7.06 -8.01 -7.70
CA ASP A 59 6.37 -7.73 -8.97
C ASP A 59 6.05 -6.24 -9.09
N GLU A 60 6.06 -5.74 -10.35
CA GLU A 60 5.92 -4.31 -10.66
C GLU A 60 6.82 -3.44 -9.77
N SER A 61 8.07 -3.85 -9.62
CA SER A 61 9.01 -3.29 -8.65
C SER A 61 9.16 -1.78 -8.75
N HIS A 62 9.10 -1.22 -9.97
CA HIS A 62 9.14 0.22 -10.23
C HIS A 62 7.99 1.01 -9.55
N LYS A 63 6.90 0.34 -9.17
CA LYS A 63 5.78 0.90 -8.39
C LYS A 63 5.82 0.45 -6.94
N THR A 64 6.12 -0.82 -6.71
CA THR A 64 6.09 -1.43 -5.38
C THR A 64 7.16 -0.85 -4.47
N ILE A 65 8.38 -0.66 -4.94
CA ILE A 65 9.48 -0.09 -4.15
C ILE A 65 9.18 1.34 -3.65
N PRO A 66 8.78 2.30 -4.50
CA PRO A 66 8.37 3.63 -4.04
C PRO A 66 7.19 3.59 -3.07
N GLN A 67 6.24 2.66 -3.25
CA GLN A 67 5.12 2.50 -2.34
C GLN A 67 5.57 2.03 -0.95
N ILE A 68 6.41 1.01 -0.87
CA ILE A 68 6.98 0.52 0.40
C ILE A 68 7.73 1.67 1.11
N ARG A 69 8.52 2.43 0.37
CA ARG A 69 9.27 3.58 0.91
C ARG A 69 8.34 4.66 1.49
N GLY A 70 7.19 4.89 0.88
CA GLY A 70 6.21 5.89 1.31
C GLY A 70 5.29 5.45 2.45
N MET A 71 5.09 4.16 2.67
CA MET A 71 4.12 3.62 3.63
C MET A 71 4.38 4.08 5.07
N TYR A 72 5.61 4.07 5.51
CA TYR A 72 6.00 4.47 6.86
C TYR A 72 5.60 5.92 7.16
N PHE A 73 5.95 6.85 6.29
CA PHE A 73 5.69 8.27 6.48
C PHE A 73 4.19 8.60 6.45
N GLY A 74 3.44 7.95 5.57
CA GLY A 74 1.98 8.09 5.49
C GLY A 74 1.29 7.63 6.77
N ASP A 75 1.69 6.49 7.32
CA ASP A 75 1.16 5.97 8.58
C ASP A 75 1.53 6.85 9.77
N GLN A 76 2.78 7.29 9.87
CA GLN A 76 3.24 8.18 10.93
C GLN A 76 2.49 9.51 10.94
N SER A 77 2.30 10.13 9.79
CA SER A 77 1.55 11.40 9.68
C SER A 77 0.13 11.25 10.22
N ARG A 78 -0.58 10.19 9.82
CA ARG A 78 -1.93 9.91 10.31
C ARG A 78 -1.95 9.65 11.82
N LYS A 79 -1.05 8.84 12.34
CA LYS A 79 -1.02 8.45 13.75
C LYS A 79 -0.58 9.59 14.67
N ASN A 80 0.32 10.46 14.21
CA ASN A 80 0.65 11.68 14.94
C ASN A 80 -0.63 12.49 15.23
N THR A 81 -1.43 12.76 14.21
CA THR A 81 -2.71 13.46 14.38
C THR A 81 -3.62 12.75 15.38
N LEU A 82 -3.79 11.43 15.29
CA LEU A 82 -4.66 10.67 16.20
C LEU A 82 -4.17 10.70 17.64
N VAL A 83 -2.87 10.69 17.89
CA VAL A 83 -2.28 10.77 19.22
C VAL A 83 -2.38 12.19 19.77
N ASP A 84 -2.04 13.20 18.97
CA ASP A 84 -2.03 14.61 19.40
C ASP A 84 -3.43 15.09 19.81
N TYR A 85 -4.48 14.57 19.17
CA TYR A 85 -5.87 14.86 19.51
C TYR A 85 -6.51 13.87 20.50
N GLY A 86 -5.75 12.98 21.11
CA GLY A 86 -6.22 12.05 22.15
C GLY A 86 -7.12 10.92 21.66
N PHE A 87 -7.06 10.55 20.38
CA PHE A 87 -7.82 9.42 19.83
C PHE A 87 -7.09 8.08 19.96
N ARG A 88 -5.78 8.10 20.15
CA ARG A 88 -4.94 6.91 20.36
C ARG A 88 -3.85 7.18 21.38
N LEU A 89 -3.39 6.12 22.05
CA LEU A 89 -2.20 6.16 22.91
C LEU A 89 -0.94 6.38 22.06
N PRO A 90 0.12 6.97 22.62
CA PRO A 90 1.40 7.10 21.91
C PRO A 90 1.96 5.79 21.35
N SER A 91 1.70 4.67 22.01
CA SER A 91 2.08 3.33 21.58
C SER A 91 1.47 2.90 20.23
N ALA A 92 0.38 3.51 19.81
CA ALA A 92 -0.21 3.25 18.50
C ALA A 92 0.75 3.59 17.33
N LYS A 93 1.70 4.51 17.56
CA LYS A 93 2.74 4.88 16.58
C LYS A 93 3.72 3.74 16.30
N ASP A 94 3.85 2.78 17.21
CA ASP A 94 4.78 1.65 17.09
C ASP A 94 4.16 0.47 16.30
N ASN A 95 2.83 0.42 16.16
CA ASN A 95 2.17 -0.47 15.19
C ASN A 95 2.18 0.20 13.80
N ARG A 96 3.22 0.02 13.05
CA ARG A 96 3.53 0.75 11.83
C ARG A 96 4.13 -0.15 10.75
N PRO A 97 4.06 0.22 9.49
CA PRO A 97 4.90 -0.41 8.48
C PRO A 97 6.38 -0.30 8.86
N LEU A 98 7.18 -1.23 8.39
CA LEU A 98 8.62 -1.08 8.44
C LEU A 98 9.02 0.20 7.70
N ASN A 99 10.05 0.90 8.18
CA ASN A 99 10.70 1.88 7.33
C ASN A 99 11.52 1.15 6.25
N PHE A 100 12.02 1.89 5.26
CA PHE A 100 12.65 1.26 4.11
C PHE A 100 13.96 0.54 4.48
N GLU A 101 14.76 1.08 5.39
CA GLU A 101 16.00 0.46 5.88
C GLU A 101 15.72 -0.83 6.66
N GLU A 102 14.67 -0.83 7.50
CA GLU A 102 14.22 -2.04 8.21
C GLU A 102 13.73 -3.11 7.23
N PHE A 103 13.02 -2.72 6.17
CA PHE A 103 12.60 -3.62 5.10
C PHE A 103 13.80 -4.23 4.38
N GLU A 104 14.76 -3.42 3.93
CA GLU A 104 15.98 -3.89 3.26
C GLU A 104 16.80 -4.82 4.15
N SER A 105 16.91 -4.51 5.45
CA SER A 105 17.68 -5.33 6.40
C SER A 105 17.17 -6.75 6.59
N LYS A 106 15.90 -7.00 6.26
CA LYS A 106 15.26 -8.31 6.36
C LYS A 106 15.39 -9.16 5.08
N ILE A 107 15.99 -8.60 4.02
CA ILE A 107 16.08 -9.26 2.73
C ILE A 107 17.49 -9.77 2.50
N ASN A 108 17.62 -11.06 2.20
CA ASN A 108 18.88 -11.66 1.78
C ASN A 108 19.01 -11.68 0.26
N GLN A 109 17.98 -12.11 -0.45
CA GLN A 109 17.95 -12.21 -1.90
C GLN A 109 16.67 -11.55 -2.45
N MET A 110 16.81 -10.76 -3.51
CA MET A 110 15.70 -10.05 -4.13
C MET A 110 15.71 -10.25 -5.65
N LEU A 111 14.54 -10.52 -6.20
CA LEU A 111 14.27 -10.54 -7.63
C LEU A 111 13.26 -9.44 -7.96
N PHE A 112 13.67 -8.50 -8.79
CA PHE A 112 12.79 -7.47 -9.34
C PHE A 112 12.13 -7.96 -10.63
N VAL A 113 10.82 -7.79 -10.74
CA VAL A 113 10.06 -8.05 -11.96
C VAL A 113 9.39 -6.76 -12.38
N SER A 114 9.70 -6.26 -13.58
CA SER A 114 9.14 -5.00 -14.06
C SER A 114 9.28 -4.90 -15.57
N ALA A 115 8.28 -4.33 -16.25
CA ALA A 115 8.37 -3.95 -17.65
C ALA A 115 9.16 -2.63 -17.85
N THR A 116 9.22 -1.80 -16.81
CA THR A 116 9.87 -0.48 -16.81
C THR A 116 10.64 -0.27 -15.51
N PRO A 117 11.78 -0.97 -15.31
CA PRO A 117 12.58 -0.85 -14.09
C PRO A 117 12.96 0.61 -13.82
N GLY A 118 12.99 1.00 -12.55
CA GLY A 118 13.36 2.34 -12.10
C GLY A 118 14.82 2.41 -11.66
N ASP A 119 15.18 3.57 -11.07
CA ASP A 119 16.54 3.84 -10.63
C ASP A 119 17.00 2.89 -9.52
N TYR A 120 16.10 2.53 -8.60
CA TYR A 120 16.43 1.63 -7.50
C TYR A 120 16.87 0.25 -8.00
N GLU A 121 16.15 -0.32 -8.97
CA GLU A 121 16.50 -1.59 -9.58
C GLU A 121 17.85 -1.49 -10.32
N ALA A 122 18.05 -0.42 -11.07
CA ALA A 122 19.30 -0.19 -11.82
C ALA A 122 20.53 -0.05 -10.88
N GLU A 123 20.34 0.51 -9.68
CA GLU A 123 21.42 0.66 -8.69
C GLU A 123 21.73 -0.64 -7.93
N HIS A 124 20.75 -1.55 -7.82
CA HIS A 124 20.87 -2.75 -6.97
C HIS A 124 20.91 -4.06 -7.75
N GLU A 125 20.68 -4.05 -9.06
CA GLU A 125 20.77 -5.26 -9.88
C GLU A 125 22.19 -5.76 -10.01
N LEU A 126 22.39 -7.06 -9.83
CA LEU A 126 23.63 -7.77 -10.14
C LEU A 126 23.61 -8.38 -11.53
N LEU A 127 22.42 -8.75 -12.00
CA LEU A 127 22.19 -9.36 -13.31
C LEU A 127 20.80 -8.95 -13.80
N ARG A 128 20.72 -8.65 -15.10
CA ARG A 128 19.45 -8.36 -15.77
C ARG A 128 19.17 -9.40 -16.85
N ALA A 129 17.94 -9.91 -16.85
CA ALA A 129 17.41 -10.74 -17.93
C ALA A 129 16.18 -10.06 -18.54
N GLU A 130 16.10 -10.04 -19.87
CA GLU A 130 14.98 -9.45 -20.59
C GLU A 130 14.20 -10.54 -21.33
N GLN A 131 12.87 -10.51 -21.18
CA GLN A 131 11.95 -11.36 -21.92
C GLN A 131 11.07 -10.48 -22.81
N ILE A 132 11.37 -10.45 -24.10
CA ILE A 132 10.69 -9.57 -25.07
C ILE A 132 9.59 -10.33 -25.84
N ILE A 133 9.58 -11.65 -25.74
CA ILE A 133 8.66 -12.51 -26.50
C ILE A 133 7.27 -12.50 -25.83
N ARG A 134 6.23 -12.11 -26.62
CA ARG A 134 4.83 -12.26 -26.26
C ARG A 134 4.22 -13.45 -27.04
N PRO A 135 4.18 -14.66 -26.48
CA PRO A 135 3.78 -15.86 -27.22
C PRO A 135 2.27 -15.99 -27.45
N THR A 136 1.46 -15.00 -27.03
CA THR A 136 -0.01 -15.06 -27.09
C THR A 136 -0.58 -14.94 -28.51
N GLY A 137 0.20 -14.49 -29.49
CA GLY A 137 -0.29 -14.19 -30.85
C GLY A 137 -1.27 -13.02 -30.94
N LEU A 138 -1.55 -12.35 -29.81
CA LEU A 138 -2.41 -11.16 -29.78
C LEU A 138 -1.58 -9.93 -30.09
N LEU A 139 -2.05 -9.14 -31.05
CA LEU A 139 -1.46 -7.84 -31.36
C LEU A 139 -1.81 -6.83 -30.26
N ASP A 140 -0.98 -5.80 -30.13
CA ASP A 140 -1.33 -4.65 -29.30
C ASP A 140 -2.56 -3.95 -29.87
N PRO A 141 -3.42 -3.37 -29.02
CA PRO A 141 -4.60 -2.66 -29.49
C PRO A 141 -4.22 -1.44 -30.32
N GLU A 142 -5.06 -1.12 -31.30
CA GLU A 142 -4.91 0.13 -32.05
C GLU A 142 -5.18 1.32 -31.10
N VAL A 143 -4.28 2.29 -31.12
CA VAL A 143 -4.35 3.47 -30.27
C VAL A 143 -4.66 4.72 -31.10
N SER A 144 -5.79 5.36 -30.82
CA SER A 144 -6.15 6.67 -31.37
C SER A 144 -6.02 7.75 -30.31
N VAL A 145 -5.26 8.80 -30.62
CA VAL A 145 -5.18 10.01 -29.78
C VAL A 145 -6.14 11.06 -30.31
N ARG A 146 -7.03 11.59 -29.44
CA ARG A 146 -8.05 12.56 -29.82
C ARG A 146 -7.90 13.84 -29.00
N PRO A 147 -8.43 14.99 -29.49
CA PRO A 147 -8.42 16.27 -28.77
C PRO A 147 -9.14 16.18 -27.44
N VAL A 148 -8.68 16.99 -26.48
CA VAL A 148 -9.33 17.09 -25.14
C VAL A 148 -10.64 17.87 -25.22
N GLU A 149 -10.72 18.84 -26.14
CA GLU A 149 -11.94 19.64 -26.36
C GLU A 149 -13.05 18.75 -26.90
N GLY A 150 -14.20 18.77 -26.26
CA GLY A 150 -15.35 17.92 -26.60
C GLY A 150 -15.16 16.43 -26.29
N GLN A 151 -14.15 16.05 -25.53
CA GLN A 151 -13.78 14.64 -25.28
C GLN A 151 -14.92 13.80 -24.68
N ILE A 152 -15.80 14.39 -23.87
CA ILE A 152 -16.89 13.65 -23.22
C ILE A 152 -17.97 13.27 -24.24
N ASP A 153 -18.35 14.20 -25.11
CA ASP A 153 -19.36 13.94 -26.13
C ASP A 153 -18.83 12.93 -27.16
N ASP A 154 -17.56 13.05 -27.55
CA ASP A 154 -16.88 12.10 -28.42
C ASP A 154 -16.81 10.70 -27.78
N LEU A 155 -16.43 10.62 -26.51
CA LEU A 155 -16.40 9.36 -25.75
C LEU A 155 -17.78 8.71 -25.66
N ILE A 156 -18.83 9.47 -25.37
CA ILE A 156 -20.20 8.95 -25.32
C ILE A 156 -20.62 8.42 -26.69
N GLY A 157 -20.22 9.09 -27.76
CA GLY A 157 -20.46 8.63 -29.14
C GLY A 157 -19.81 7.27 -29.42
N GLU A 158 -18.56 7.09 -29.03
CA GLU A 158 -17.85 5.82 -29.17
C GLU A 158 -18.43 4.70 -28.30
N ILE A 159 -18.78 5.02 -27.04
CA ILE A 159 -19.43 4.05 -26.16
C ILE A 159 -20.73 3.51 -26.77
N ARG A 160 -21.56 4.38 -27.37
CA ARG A 160 -22.80 3.95 -28.02
C ARG A 160 -22.59 2.99 -29.17
N LYS A 161 -21.57 3.23 -30.00
CA LYS A 161 -21.20 2.34 -31.12
C LYS A 161 -20.78 0.95 -30.60
N GLU A 162 -19.94 0.92 -29.57
CA GLU A 162 -19.47 -0.33 -28.97
C GLU A 162 -20.62 -1.11 -28.29
N VAL A 163 -21.53 -0.41 -27.61
CA VAL A 163 -22.72 -1.01 -27.00
C VAL A 163 -23.67 -1.59 -28.07
N GLU A 164 -23.91 -0.88 -29.17
CA GLU A 164 -24.69 -1.39 -30.30
C GLU A 164 -24.07 -2.64 -30.90
N GLY A 165 -22.71 -2.69 -30.95
CA GLY A 165 -21.92 -3.86 -31.33
C GLY A 165 -21.90 -5.00 -30.28
N LYS A 166 -22.58 -4.83 -29.14
CA LYS A 166 -22.56 -5.75 -27.98
C LYS A 166 -21.18 -5.96 -27.39
N HIS A 167 -20.28 -5.00 -27.55
CA HIS A 167 -18.95 -4.99 -26.96
C HIS A 167 -18.98 -4.38 -25.56
N LYS A 168 -17.90 -4.60 -24.81
CA LYS A 168 -17.67 -4.00 -23.49
C LYS A 168 -16.68 -2.85 -23.62
N VAL A 169 -16.89 -1.78 -22.84
CA VAL A 169 -16.01 -0.62 -22.81
C VAL A 169 -15.42 -0.49 -21.41
N LEU A 170 -14.11 -0.26 -21.33
CA LEU A 170 -13.41 0.08 -20.09
C LEU A 170 -12.93 1.52 -20.21
N ILE A 171 -13.36 2.36 -19.25
CA ILE A 171 -12.98 3.77 -19.18
C ILE A 171 -12.11 3.97 -17.94
N THR A 172 -10.92 4.53 -18.12
CA THR A 172 -10.02 4.88 -17.02
C THR A 172 -9.88 6.40 -16.94
N THR A 173 -9.81 6.91 -15.72
CA THR A 173 -9.68 8.34 -15.45
C THR A 173 -8.55 8.60 -14.47
N LEU A 174 -8.01 9.82 -14.48
CA LEU A 174 -6.91 10.21 -13.58
C LEU A 174 -7.36 10.37 -12.12
N THR A 175 -8.63 10.67 -11.87
CA THR A 175 -9.17 10.90 -10.52
C THR A 175 -10.53 10.27 -10.35
N LYS A 176 -10.86 9.91 -9.10
CA LYS A 176 -12.20 9.40 -8.75
C LYS A 176 -13.32 10.37 -9.17
N ARG A 177 -13.11 11.68 -8.99
CA ARG A 177 -14.08 12.72 -9.37
C ARG A 177 -14.37 12.76 -10.87
N MET A 178 -13.41 12.36 -11.70
CA MET A 178 -13.63 12.29 -13.15
C MET A 178 -14.36 11.00 -13.58
N ALA A 179 -14.44 10.03 -12.68
CA ALA A 179 -15.14 8.77 -12.94
C ALA A 179 -16.63 8.82 -12.57
N GLU A 180 -17.05 9.84 -11.80
CA GLU A 180 -18.44 10.14 -11.43
C GLU A 180 -19.16 10.97 -12.51
#